data_898d0c0708c6a646fa5d1e822710f2a8
#
_entry.id   898d0c0708c6a646fa5d1e822710f2a8
#
_cell.length_a   1.000
_cell.length_b   1.000
_cell.length_c   1.000
_cell.angle_alpha   90.00
_cell.angle_beta   90.00
_cell.angle_gamma   90.00
#
_symmetry.space_group_name_H-M   'P 1'
#
loop_
_entity.id
_entity.type
_entity.pdbx_description
1 polymer ?
#
loop_
_entity_poly.entity_id
_entity_poly.type
_entity_poly.pdbx_seq_one_letter_code
_entity_poly.pdbx_strand_id
1 'polypeptide(L)'
;MKYLKLISLVLFAVISFSAIYSQSNSCNTLEPICTDVGLNFPAQTGVANASTTDPGNNYSCLATSPNPTWYYMEVANAGGIDMNLSAGSDIDFALWGPFSSLANAQANCNSYGSAIDCSYSSNATEDVNVPNAQIGEVYVLLITNYASVSQQITLTQTGGAGATDCSIVDPCTMTFLDANLTACTAGMFDITGQVQFTDPPTTGTMTVTNCSGDQQVFNAPFNSPINYAINNVVADATAGCTVTA
;
A
#
# COMPACT_ATOMS: atom_id res chain seq x y z
N MET A 1 47.32 7.34 -33.94
CA MET A 1 46.52 7.62 -32.73
C MET A 1 45.08 7.82 -33.16
N LYS A 2 44.22 6.81 -32.97
CA LYS A 2 42.79 6.90 -33.28
C LYS A 2 42.06 7.04 -31.95
N TYR A 3 41.42 8.16 -31.70
CA TYR A 3 40.56 8.39 -30.52
C TYR A 3 39.23 7.65 -30.72
N LEU A 4 39.05 6.61 -29.96
CA LEU A 4 37.76 5.90 -29.85
C LEU A 4 36.88 6.70 -28.89
N LYS A 5 35.84 7.39 -29.41
CA LYS A 5 34.83 8.04 -28.60
C LYS A 5 33.92 6.97 -28.03
N LEU A 6 34.02 6.74 -26.74
CA LEU A 6 33.04 5.95 -25.99
C LEU A 6 31.75 6.79 -25.90
N ILE A 7 30.72 6.39 -26.60
CA ILE A 7 29.37 6.92 -26.39
C ILE A 7 28.75 6.13 -25.22
N SER A 8 28.68 6.75 -24.06
CA SER A 8 27.97 6.19 -22.91
C SER A 8 26.46 6.29 -23.18
N LEU A 9 25.84 5.16 -23.49
CA LEU A 9 24.39 5.04 -23.63
C LEU A 9 23.80 4.90 -22.21
N VAL A 10 23.31 5.99 -21.65
CA VAL A 10 22.54 5.95 -20.40
C VAL A 10 21.16 5.40 -20.72
N LEU A 11 20.96 4.12 -20.43
CA LEU A 11 19.65 3.49 -20.52
C LEU A 11 18.82 3.88 -19.29
N PHE A 12 17.91 4.82 -19.48
CA PHE A 12 16.88 5.14 -18.46
C PHE A 12 15.91 3.96 -18.39
N ALA A 13 16.10 3.09 -17.41
CA ALA A 13 15.08 2.11 -17.03
C ALA A 13 13.97 2.86 -16.28
N VAL A 14 12.84 3.09 -16.94
CA VAL A 14 11.61 3.52 -16.26
C VAL A 14 11.12 2.32 -15.47
N ILE A 15 11.46 2.26 -14.18
CA ILE A 15 10.90 1.29 -13.27
C ILE A 15 9.53 1.83 -12.87
N SER A 16 8.48 1.21 -13.39
CA SER A 16 7.12 1.45 -12.91
C SER A 16 7.02 0.87 -11.49
N PHE A 17 7.08 1.72 -10.47
CA PHE A 17 6.75 1.32 -9.12
C PHE A 17 5.24 1.15 -9.03
N SER A 18 4.79 -0.09 -8.93
CA SER A 18 3.45 -0.34 -8.40
C SER A 18 3.55 -0.11 -6.90
N ALA A 19 2.81 0.86 -6.37
CA ALA A 19 2.66 1.00 -4.92
C ALA A 19 2.16 -0.36 -4.39
N ILE A 20 2.97 -1.01 -3.57
CA ILE A 20 2.57 -2.24 -2.88
C ILE A 20 1.77 -1.77 -1.66
N TYR A 21 0.47 -1.64 -1.84
CA TYR A 21 -0.42 -1.43 -0.70
C TYR A 21 -0.32 -2.66 0.21
N SER A 22 -0.01 -2.43 1.47
CA SER A 22 -0.18 -3.46 2.48
C SER A 22 -1.65 -3.86 2.52
N GLN A 23 -1.91 -5.15 2.67
CA GLN A 23 -3.27 -5.68 2.70
C GLN A 23 -3.51 -6.31 4.06
N SER A 24 -4.43 -5.75 4.83
CA SER A 24 -4.84 -6.32 6.08
C SER A 24 -5.93 -7.38 5.89
N ASN A 25 -5.78 -8.50 6.54
CA ASN A 25 -6.82 -9.54 6.62
C ASN A 25 -7.59 -9.50 7.95
N SER A 26 -7.41 -8.45 8.75
CA SER A 26 -8.06 -8.26 10.06
C SER A 26 -8.46 -6.81 10.28
N CYS A 27 -9.62 -6.59 10.92
CA CYS A 27 -10.08 -5.27 11.31
C CYS A 27 -9.24 -4.59 12.42
N ASN A 28 -8.28 -5.29 13.00
CA ASN A 28 -7.32 -4.71 13.94
C ASN A 28 -6.17 -3.95 13.24
N THR A 29 -5.93 -4.23 11.96
CA THR A 29 -4.82 -3.68 11.19
C THR A 29 -5.31 -3.05 9.89
N LEU A 30 -6.30 -2.17 9.99
CA LEU A 30 -6.92 -1.49 8.86
C LEU A 30 -5.89 -0.70 8.04
N GLU A 31 -5.94 -0.85 6.72
CA GLU A 31 -5.11 -0.08 5.80
C GLU A 31 -5.87 1.14 5.28
N PRO A 32 -5.20 2.29 5.12
CA PRO A 32 -5.86 3.49 4.63
C PRO A 32 -6.22 3.38 3.15
N ILE A 33 -7.37 3.94 2.77
CA ILE A 33 -7.73 4.19 1.37
C ILE A 33 -8.18 5.63 1.15
N CYS A 34 -7.93 6.09 -0.07
CA CYS A 34 -8.38 7.37 -0.57
C CYS A 34 -9.06 7.16 -1.91
N THR A 35 -10.19 7.81 -2.11
CA THR A 35 -11.03 7.60 -3.30
C THR A 35 -10.65 8.51 -4.47
N ASP A 36 -9.99 9.65 -4.22
CA ASP A 36 -9.69 10.66 -5.25
C ASP A 36 -8.67 10.20 -6.29
N VAL A 37 -7.73 9.35 -5.89
CA VAL A 37 -6.66 8.86 -6.78
C VAL A 37 -6.97 7.52 -7.43
N GLY A 38 -8.07 6.89 -7.04
CA GLY A 38 -8.39 5.51 -7.42
C GLY A 38 -7.39 4.53 -6.83
N LEU A 39 -7.89 3.44 -6.29
CA LEU A 39 -7.07 2.38 -5.70
C LEU A 39 -7.08 1.16 -6.61
N ASN A 40 -5.91 0.58 -6.86
CA ASN A 40 -5.79 -0.70 -7.56
C ASN A 40 -4.87 -1.62 -6.77
N PHE A 41 -5.37 -2.77 -6.36
CA PHE A 41 -4.65 -3.70 -5.50
C PHE A 41 -4.94 -5.16 -5.88
N PRO A 42 -3.97 -6.09 -5.66
CA PRO A 42 -4.19 -7.51 -5.89
C PRO A 42 -5.17 -8.07 -4.85
N ALA A 43 -6.13 -8.87 -5.29
CA ALA A 43 -7.06 -9.53 -4.39
C ALA A 43 -6.37 -10.61 -3.55
N GLN A 44 -6.73 -10.72 -2.27
CA GLN A 44 -6.29 -11.82 -1.40
C GLN A 44 -6.78 -13.16 -1.92
N THR A 45 -5.99 -14.22 -1.71
CA THR A 45 -6.36 -15.61 -2.01
C THR A 45 -5.84 -16.55 -0.94
N GLY A 46 -6.60 -17.59 -0.63
CA GLY A 46 -6.21 -18.60 0.37
C GLY A 46 -6.27 -18.12 1.82
N VAL A 47 -6.97 -17.01 2.07
CA VAL A 47 -7.18 -16.44 3.40
C VAL A 47 -8.53 -16.92 3.97
N ALA A 48 -8.57 -17.22 5.27
CA ALA A 48 -9.78 -17.61 5.95
C ALA A 48 -10.86 -16.53 5.91
N ASN A 49 -12.13 -16.92 6.12
CA ASN A 49 -13.23 -15.97 6.19
C ASN A 49 -12.99 -14.91 7.27
N ALA A 50 -13.37 -13.67 7.00
CA ALA A 50 -13.31 -12.58 7.98
C ALA A 50 -14.08 -12.94 9.26
N SER A 51 -15.22 -13.62 9.16
CA SER A 51 -15.97 -14.10 10.32
C SER A 51 -15.24 -15.13 11.19
N THR A 52 -14.15 -15.71 10.70
CA THR A 52 -13.27 -16.60 11.46
C THR A 52 -12.11 -15.86 12.11
N THR A 53 -11.51 -14.89 11.39
CA THR A 53 -10.37 -14.10 11.88
C THR A 53 -10.80 -13.01 12.85
N ASP A 54 -11.94 -12.38 12.59
CA ASP A 54 -12.50 -11.28 13.37
C ASP A 54 -13.94 -11.63 13.82
N PRO A 55 -14.11 -12.63 14.70
CA PRO A 55 -15.43 -13.09 15.15
C PRO A 55 -16.13 -12.03 16.00
N GLY A 56 -17.46 -11.92 15.86
CA GLY A 56 -18.27 -11.00 16.65
C GLY A 56 -18.73 -9.76 15.89
N ASN A 57 -18.16 -9.44 14.76
CA ASN A 57 -18.71 -8.43 13.85
C ASN A 57 -20.03 -8.93 13.22
N ASN A 58 -20.96 -8.01 13.03
CA ASN A 58 -22.15 -8.29 12.24
C ASN A 58 -21.82 -8.06 10.76
N TYR A 59 -21.62 -9.14 10.02
CA TYR A 59 -21.28 -9.10 8.60
C TYR A 59 -22.46 -8.80 7.66
N SER A 60 -23.62 -8.46 8.24
CA SER A 60 -24.83 -8.00 7.54
C SER A 60 -25.27 -8.94 6.40
N CYS A 61 -25.16 -8.53 5.14
CA CYS A 61 -25.59 -9.33 4.01
C CYS A 61 -24.62 -10.46 3.65
N LEU A 62 -23.37 -10.42 4.11
CA LEU A 62 -22.35 -11.41 3.75
C LEU A 62 -22.61 -12.74 4.45
N ALA A 63 -23.11 -13.76 3.74
CA ALA A 63 -23.25 -15.10 4.29
C ALA A 63 -21.88 -15.77 4.54
N THR A 64 -20.89 -15.45 3.71
CA THR A 64 -19.47 -15.80 3.88
C THR A 64 -18.60 -14.64 3.45
N SER A 65 -17.37 -14.57 3.94
CA SER A 65 -16.45 -13.46 3.69
C SER A 65 -15.02 -13.96 3.41
N PRO A 66 -14.82 -14.79 2.34
CA PRO A 66 -13.53 -15.39 2.04
C PRO A 66 -12.54 -14.35 1.53
N ASN A 67 -11.24 -14.60 1.80
CA ASN A 67 -10.13 -13.77 1.31
C ASN A 67 -10.34 -12.27 1.58
N PRO A 68 -10.60 -11.90 2.84
CA PRO A 68 -10.93 -10.53 3.23
C PRO A 68 -9.73 -9.59 3.07
N THR A 69 -10.03 -8.35 2.70
CA THR A 69 -9.11 -7.22 2.81
C THR A 69 -9.83 -6.09 3.51
N TRP A 70 -9.21 -5.55 4.57
CA TRP A 70 -9.80 -4.55 5.44
C TRP A 70 -9.15 -3.19 5.23
N TYR A 71 -9.99 -2.20 4.97
CA TYR A 71 -9.59 -0.83 4.76
C TYR A 71 -10.33 0.13 5.68
N TYR A 72 -9.78 1.33 5.86
CA TYR A 72 -10.52 2.47 6.41
C TYR A 72 -10.34 3.69 5.51
N MET A 73 -11.33 4.58 5.57
CA MET A 73 -11.27 5.90 4.97
C MET A 73 -11.63 6.94 6.01
N GLU A 74 -10.96 8.08 5.99
CA GLU A 74 -11.30 9.26 6.78
C GLU A 74 -11.89 10.32 5.86
N VAL A 75 -12.86 11.09 6.35
CA VAL A 75 -13.61 12.05 5.55
C VAL A 75 -12.94 13.43 5.65
N ALA A 76 -12.49 13.97 4.51
CA ALA A 76 -11.97 15.34 4.40
C ALA A 76 -13.06 16.36 4.09
N ASN A 77 -14.03 16.03 3.24
CA ASN A 77 -15.15 16.91 2.87
C ASN A 77 -16.49 16.20 3.15
N ALA A 78 -17.41 16.91 3.81
CA ALA A 78 -18.73 16.36 4.12
C ALA A 78 -19.58 16.19 2.85
N GLY A 79 -20.43 15.15 2.86
CA GLY A 79 -21.37 14.84 1.80
C GLY A 79 -21.49 13.35 1.55
N GLY A 80 -22.30 12.97 0.58
CA GLY A 80 -22.33 11.57 0.09
C GLY A 80 -21.03 11.22 -0.61
N ILE A 81 -20.57 9.97 -0.46
CA ILE A 81 -19.42 9.42 -1.18
C ILE A 81 -19.89 8.14 -1.87
N ASP A 82 -20.01 8.20 -3.19
CA ASP A 82 -20.39 7.08 -4.02
C ASP A 82 -19.15 6.50 -4.66
N MET A 83 -18.91 5.22 -4.48
CA MET A 83 -17.73 4.52 -4.96
C MET A 83 -18.13 3.28 -5.76
N ASN A 84 -17.29 2.88 -6.70
CA ASN A 84 -17.44 1.63 -7.42
C ASN A 84 -16.20 0.75 -7.17
N LEU A 85 -16.46 -0.48 -6.79
CA LEU A 85 -15.49 -1.58 -6.77
C LEU A 85 -15.61 -2.36 -8.08
N SER A 86 -14.49 -2.68 -8.72
CA SER A 86 -14.49 -3.53 -9.92
C SER A 86 -13.32 -4.50 -9.92
N ALA A 87 -13.58 -5.71 -10.43
CA ALA A 87 -12.62 -6.79 -10.51
C ALA A 87 -12.85 -7.61 -11.78
N GLY A 88 -12.10 -8.68 -11.98
CA GLY A 88 -12.30 -9.64 -13.08
C GLY A 88 -13.35 -10.71 -12.79
N SER A 89 -13.67 -10.94 -11.51
CA SER A 89 -14.60 -11.97 -11.04
C SER A 89 -15.23 -11.50 -9.73
N ASP A 90 -16.20 -12.28 -9.26
CA ASP A 90 -17.05 -12.07 -8.09
C ASP A 90 -16.28 -11.56 -6.84
N ILE A 91 -16.71 -10.38 -6.38
CA ILE A 91 -16.27 -9.69 -5.17
C ILE A 91 -17.48 -9.19 -4.41
N ASP A 92 -17.40 -9.18 -3.09
CA ASP A 92 -18.44 -8.64 -2.21
C ASP A 92 -17.84 -7.63 -1.24
N PHE A 93 -18.70 -6.85 -0.55
CA PHE A 93 -18.24 -5.91 0.45
C PHE A 93 -19.24 -5.72 1.60
N ALA A 94 -18.73 -5.18 2.70
CA ALA A 94 -19.53 -4.58 3.76
C ALA A 94 -18.83 -3.33 4.29
N LEU A 95 -19.62 -2.29 4.61
CA LEU A 95 -19.17 -0.98 5.05
C LEU A 95 -19.79 -0.65 6.41
N TRP A 96 -18.95 -0.26 7.36
CA TRP A 96 -19.36 0.16 8.70
C TRP A 96 -18.93 1.58 9.00
N GLY A 97 -19.62 2.22 9.90
CA GLY A 97 -19.36 3.57 10.39
C GLY A 97 -20.67 4.35 10.62
N PRO A 98 -20.57 5.65 10.95
CA PRO A 98 -19.30 6.36 11.21
C PRO A 98 -18.66 6.00 12.54
N PHE A 99 -17.34 5.98 12.57
CA PHE A 99 -16.53 5.96 13.79
C PHE A 99 -15.91 7.35 14.01
N SER A 100 -15.63 7.71 15.25
CA SER A 100 -15.06 9.02 15.60
C SER A 100 -13.55 9.15 15.32
N SER A 101 -12.87 8.04 15.05
CA SER A 101 -11.45 7.99 14.69
C SER A 101 -11.04 6.57 14.28
N LEU A 102 -9.87 6.41 13.67
CA LEU A 102 -9.27 5.10 13.40
C LEU A 102 -9.10 4.28 14.69
N ALA A 103 -8.62 4.89 15.78
CA ALA A 103 -8.47 4.19 17.05
C ALA A 103 -9.82 3.69 17.61
N ASN A 104 -10.91 4.45 17.39
CA ASN A 104 -12.24 4.02 17.76
C ASN A 104 -12.73 2.86 16.88
N ALA A 105 -12.48 2.90 15.58
CA ALA A 105 -12.80 1.80 14.67
C ALA A 105 -12.07 0.52 15.08
N GLN A 106 -10.76 0.58 15.31
CA GLN A 106 -9.94 -0.56 15.74
C GLN A 106 -10.37 -1.11 17.13
N ALA A 107 -10.70 -0.23 18.08
CA ALA A 107 -11.18 -0.67 19.39
C ALA A 107 -12.54 -1.40 19.34
N ASN A 108 -13.33 -1.15 18.32
CA ASN A 108 -14.61 -1.84 18.05
C ASN A 108 -14.47 -3.03 17.08
N CYS A 109 -13.27 -3.36 16.62
CA CYS A 109 -13.02 -4.59 15.88
C CYS A 109 -13.54 -5.79 16.69
N ASN A 110 -14.24 -6.71 16.04
CA ASN A 110 -15.01 -7.81 16.65
C ASN A 110 -16.33 -7.40 17.35
N SER A 111 -16.79 -6.18 17.16
CA SER A 111 -18.08 -5.72 17.69
C SER A 111 -18.79 -4.70 16.77
N TYR A 112 -18.42 -4.66 15.50
CA TYR A 112 -19.13 -3.84 14.52
C TYR A 112 -20.59 -4.29 14.45
N GLY A 113 -21.49 -3.30 14.54
CA GLY A 113 -22.92 -3.48 14.37
C GLY A 113 -23.30 -3.82 12.93
N SER A 114 -24.54 -3.54 12.56
CA SER A 114 -24.97 -3.70 11.17
C SER A 114 -24.18 -2.78 10.24
N ALA A 115 -23.76 -3.29 9.09
CA ALA A 115 -23.19 -2.48 8.04
C ALA A 115 -24.17 -1.40 7.58
N ILE A 116 -23.66 -0.24 7.21
CA ILE A 116 -24.45 0.85 6.63
C ILE A 116 -24.71 0.64 5.15
N ASP A 117 -23.80 -0.12 4.49
CA ASP A 117 -23.95 -0.58 3.12
C ASP A 117 -23.27 -1.95 2.96
N CYS A 118 -23.79 -2.77 2.04
CA CYS A 118 -23.32 -4.14 1.88
C CYS A 118 -23.84 -4.74 0.58
N SER A 119 -22.99 -5.45 -0.14
CA SER A 119 -23.41 -6.30 -1.27
C SER A 119 -22.86 -7.73 -1.13
N TYR A 120 -23.73 -8.69 -1.49
CA TYR A 120 -23.40 -10.10 -1.60
C TYR A 120 -24.02 -10.63 -2.89
N SER A 121 -23.42 -10.27 -3.99
CA SER A 121 -23.91 -10.59 -5.33
C SER A 121 -22.85 -11.37 -6.11
N SER A 122 -23.22 -12.06 -7.17
CA SER A 122 -22.25 -12.78 -8.01
C SER A 122 -21.58 -11.89 -9.06
N ASN A 123 -21.56 -10.58 -8.84
CA ASN A 123 -21.01 -9.62 -9.79
C ASN A 123 -19.51 -9.39 -9.54
N ALA A 124 -18.82 -9.00 -10.60
CA ALA A 124 -17.45 -8.54 -10.54
C ALA A 124 -17.34 -7.03 -10.23
N THR A 125 -18.46 -6.35 -10.06
CA THR A 125 -18.56 -4.91 -9.77
C THR A 125 -19.60 -4.67 -8.71
N GLU A 126 -19.28 -3.79 -7.75
CA GLU A 126 -20.15 -3.43 -6.64
C GLU A 126 -20.12 -1.92 -6.41
N ASP A 127 -21.27 -1.35 -6.08
CA ASP A 127 -21.40 0.05 -5.73
C ASP A 127 -21.44 0.20 -4.20
N VAL A 128 -20.58 1.05 -3.67
CA VAL A 128 -20.44 1.33 -2.24
C VAL A 128 -20.89 2.75 -1.97
N ASN A 129 -21.80 2.95 -1.02
CA ASN A 129 -22.37 4.24 -0.72
C ASN A 129 -22.23 4.66 0.74
N VAL A 130 -21.66 5.86 0.96
CA VAL A 130 -21.70 6.58 2.23
C VAL A 130 -22.66 7.77 2.08
N PRO A 131 -23.88 7.70 2.62
CA PRO A 131 -24.95 8.64 2.20
C PRO A 131 -24.76 10.07 2.71
N ASN A 132 -24.10 10.31 3.82
CA ASN A 132 -24.02 11.65 4.45
C ASN A 132 -22.81 11.75 5.39
N ALA A 133 -21.61 11.57 4.87
CA ALA A 133 -20.37 11.63 5.64
C ALA A 133 -20.10 13.02 6.20
N GLN A 134 -19.53 13.08 7.42
CA GLN A 134 -19.09 14.33 8.05
C GLN A 134 -17.58 14.36 8.17
N ILE A 135 -16.99 15.56 8.15
CA ILE A 135 -15.53 15.73 8.24
C ILE A 135 -15.00 15.06 9.51
N GLY A 136 -13.91 14.29 9.37
CA GLY A 136 -13.25 13.55 10.45
C GLY A 136 -13.91 12.24 10.84
N GLU A 137 -15.05 11.87 10.24
CA GLU A 137 -15.60 10.53 10.41
C GLU A 137 -14.75 9.49 9.73
N VAL A 138 -14.68 8.32 10.33
CA VAL A 138 -13.96 7.16 9.78
C VAL A 138 -14.96 6.07 9.42
N TYR A 139 -14.76 5.48 8.27
CA TYR A 139 -15.53 4.33 7.78
C TYR A 139 -14.62 3.14 7.54
N VAL A 140 -15.11 1.95 7.83
CA VAL A 140 -14.37 0.69 7.63
C VAL A 140 -15.02 -0.08 6.51
N LEU A 141 -14.21 -0.45 5.52
CA LEU A 141 -14.61 -1.21 4.34
C LEU A 141 -13.94 -2.58 4.36
N LEU A 142 -14.73 -3.63 4.38
CA LEU A 142 -14.31 -4.99 4.08
C LEU A 142 -14.61 -5.27 2.62
N ILE A 143 -13.61 -5.76 1.90
CA ILE A 143 -13.77 -6.29 0.53
C ILE A 143 -13.39 -7.76 0.58
N THR A 144 -14.20 -8.62 -0.04
CA THR A 144 -13.92 -10.05 -0.14
C THR A 144 -13.72 -10.47 -1.59
N ASN A 145 -12.71 -11.28 -1.84
CA ASN A 145 -12.54 -11.95 -3.14
C ASN A 145 -13.30 -13.29 -3.11
N TYR A 146 -14.60 -13.23 -3.37
CA TYR A 146 -15.47 -14.39 -3.27
C TYR A 146 -15.07 -15.48 -4.26
N ALA A 147 -14.71 -15.11 -5.48
CA ALA A 147 -14.26 -16.03 -6.51
C ALA A 147 -12.96 -16.77 -6.15
N SER A 148 -12.21 -16.30 -5.16
CA SER A 148 -10.93 -16.89 -4.72
C SER A 148 -9.89 -17.05 -5.84
N VAL A 149 -9.93 -16.18 -6.84
CA VAL A 149 -8.98 -16.14 -7.97
C VAL A 149 -8.00 -14.99 -7.83
N SER A 150 -6.82 -15.14 -8.41
CA SER A 150 -5.86 -14.04 -8.50
C SER A 150 -6.38 -13.00 -9.50
N GLN A 151 -6.67 -11.81 -9.01
CA GLN A 151 -7.21 -10.69 -9.80
C GLN A 151 -6.83 -9.36 -9.19
N GLN A 152 -7.00 -8.27 -9.93
CA GLN A 152 -6.88 -6.92 -9.43
C GLN A 152 -8.28 -6.41 -9.04
N ILE A 153 -8.36 -5.67 -7.94
CA ILE A 153 -9.55 -4.95 -7.51
C ILE A 153 -9.25 -3.46 -7.63
N THR A 154 -10.14 -2.73 -8.26
CA THR A 154 -10.07 -1.28 -8.41
C THR A 154 -11.20 -0.64 -7.63
N LEU A 155 -10.89 0.40 -6.84
CA LEU A 155 -11.85 1.26 -6.18
C LEU A 155 -11.74 2.67 -6.77
N THR A 156 -12.86 3.25 -7.16
CA THR A 156 -12.92 4.62 -7.68
C THR A 156 -14.14 5.35 -7.11
N GLN A 157 -14.02 6.64 -6.81
CA GLN A 157 -15.17 7.47 -6.50
C GLN A 157 -15.89 7.80 -7.80
N THR A 158 -17.21 7.58 -7.83
CA THR A 158 -18.06 7.78 -9.00
C THR A 158 -19.03 8.94 -8.83
N GLY A 159 -19.21 9.43 -7.59
CA GLY A 159 -20.13 10.53 -7.31
C GLY A 159 -20.07 10.96 -5.85
N GLY A 160 -21.04 11.84 -5.53
CA GLY A 160 -21.17 12.43 -4.20
C GLY A 160 -20.41 13.76 -4.06
N ALA A 161 -20.79 14.54 -3.04
CA ALA A 161 -20.13 15.82 -2.72
C ALA A 161 -19.06 15.67 -1.64
N GLY A 162 -19.03 14.51 -0.95
CA GLY A 162 -18.02 14.16 0.04
C GLY A 162 -16.72 13.73 -0.61
N ALA A 163 -15.63 13.81 0.14
CA ALA A 163 -14.32 13.33 -0.28
C ALA A 163 -13.58 12.71 0.92
N THR A 164 -12.75 11.72 0.64
CA THR A 164 -11.87 11.11 1.63
C THR A 164 -10.58 11.91 1.81
N ASP A 165 -9.95 11.77 2.96
CA ASP A 165 -8.65 12.38 3.23
C ASP A 165 -7.55 11.54 2.59
N CYS A 166 -6.94 12.04 1.53
CA CYS A 166 -5.86 11.37 0.83
C CYS A 166 -4.50 11.55 1.49
N SER A 167 -4.36 12.45 2.45
CA SER A 167 -3.11 12.62 3.19
C SER A 167 -2.79 11.40 4.07
N ILE A 168 -3.79 10.58 4.41
CA ILE A 168 -3.61 9.33 5.17
C ILE A 168 -2.99 8.18 4.34
N VAL A 169 -3.00 8.30 3.00
CA VAL A 169 -2.51 7.27 2.06
C VAL A 169 -1.32 7.74 1.24
N ASP A 170 -0.70 8.85 1.62
CA ASP A 170 0.46 9.35 0.87
C ASP A 170 1.54 8.26 0.82
N PRO A 171 1.78 7.68 -0.37
CA PRO A 171 2.78 6.63 -0.49
C PRO A 171 4.13 7.23 -0.16
N CYS A 172 4.89 6.56 0.71
CA CYS A 172 6.30 6.86 0.86
C CYS A 172 6.93 6.91 -0.54
N THR A 173 7.32 8.10 -0.96
CA THR A 173 7.91 8.30 -2.29
C THR A 173 9.40 8.52 -2.14
N MET A 174 10.20 7.61 -2.72
CA MET A 174 11.63 7.85 -2.85
C MET A 174 11.86 8.95 -3.87
N THR A 175 12.42 10.07 -3.43
CA THR A 175 12.67 11.25 -4.26
C THR A 175 14.10 11.30 -4.79
N PHE A 176 15.02 10.61 -4.10
CA PHE A 176 16.43 10.59 -4.47
C PHE A 176 17.14 9.38 -3.88
N LEU A 177 18.02 8.77 -4.69
CA LEU A 177 18.98 7.75 -4.26
C LEU A 177 20.28 8.01 -5.00
N ASP A 178 21.39 8.20 -4.27
CA ASP A 178 22.72 8.27 -4.86
C ASP A 178 23.63 7.17 -4.33
N ALA A 179 24.68 6.88 -5.07
CA ALA A 179 25.71 5.94 -4.69
C ALA A 179 27.08 6.46 -5.11
N ASN A 180 27.97 6.65 -4.15
CA ASN A 180 29.33 7.09 -4.34
C ASN A 180 30.27 5.97 -3.94
N LEU A 181 31.26 5.69 -4.79
CA LEU A 181 32.26 4.65 -4.58
C LEU A 181 33.54 5.25 -4.04
N THR A 182 34.12 4.61 -3.02
CA THR A 182 35.50 4.92 -2.61
C THR A 182 36.52 4.31 -3.58
N ALA A 183 37.78 4.73 -3.46
CA ALA A 183 38.84 4.11 -4.24
C ALA A 183 39.00 2.62 -3.85
N CYS A 184 39.12 1.76 -4.88
CA CYS A 184 39.34 0.34 -4.66
C CYS A 184 40.72 0.10 -4.01
N THR A 185 40.75 -0.54 -2.85
CA THR A 185 41.97 -0.91 -2.12
C THR A 185 41.92 -2.40 -1.82
N ALA A 186 42.98 -3.13 -2.21
CA ALA A 186 43.06 -4.58 -2.05
C ALA A 186 41.85 -5.37 -2.62
N GLY A 187 41.24 -4.88 -3.70
CA GLY A 187 40.09 -5.52 -4.35
C GLY A 187 38.73 -5.23 -3.66
N MET A 188 38.70 -4.30 -2.71
CA MET A 188 37.48 -3.89 -2.02
C MET A 188 37.28 -2.37 -2.11
N PHE A 189 36.03 -1.95 -2.02
CA PHE A 189 35.60 -0.55 -1.96
C PHE A 189 34.38 -0.39 -1.06
N ASP A 190 34.08 0.82 -0.67
CA ASP A 190 32.85 1.13 0.06
C ASP A 190 31.88 1.88 -0.86
N ILE A 191 30.60 1.63 -0.67
CA ILE A 191 29.51 2.36 -1.31
C ILE A 191 28.87 3.23 -0.25
N THR A 192 28.87 4.53 -0.46
CA THR A 192 28.20 5.49 0.43
C THR A 192 27.21 6.31 -0.36
N GLY A 193 26.12 6.73 0.26
CA GLY A 193 25.14 7.54 -0.40
C GLY A 193 24.04 8.03 0.52
N GLN A 194 23.01 8.58 -0.08
CA GLN A 194 21.88 9.17 0.60
C GLN A 194 20.58 8.71 -0.06
N VAL A 195 19.61 8.35 0.76
CA VAL A 195 18.22 8.10 0.35
C VAL A 195 17.38 9.26 0.83
N GLN A 196 16.63 9.89 -0.06
CA GLN A 196 15.63 10.91 0.27
C GLN A 196 14.24 10.41 -0.11
N PHE A 197 13.30 10.67 0.76
CA PHE A 197 11.90 10.27 0.58
C PHE A 197 10.97 11.25 1.29
N THR A 198 9.71 11.26 0.86
CA THR A 198 8.60 11.94 1.52
C THR A 198 7.70 10.89 2.16
N ASP A 199 6.93 11.32 3.15
CA ASP A 199 5.85 10.55 3.79
C ASP A 199 6.25 9.11 4.19
N PRO A 200 7.32 8.96 5.00
CA PRO A 200 7.78 7.65 5.41
C PRO A 200 6.79 6.97 6.35
N PRO A 201 6.65 5.64 6.24
CA PRO A 201 5.82 4.88 7.17
C PRO A 201 6.36 5.02 8.61
N THR A 202 5.46 4.99 9.58
CA THR A 202 5.82 5.08 11.00
C THR A 202 6.39 3.78 11.57
N THR A 203 6.25 2.68 10.83
CA THR A 203 6.71 1.33 11.21
C THR A 203 7.41 0.66 10.03
N GLY A 204 8.11 -0.44 10.28
CA GLY A 204 8.76 -1.24 9.24
C GLY A 204 10.25 -0.95 9.09
N THR A 205 10.83 -1.43 7.99
CA THR A 205 12.27 -1.33 7.68
C THR A 205 12.49 -0.85 6.25
N MET A 206 13.52 -0.04 6.06
CA MET A 206 14.08 0.28 4.75
C MET A 206 15.41 -0.46 4.59
N THR A 207 15.64 -1.09 3.45
CA THR A 207 16.87 -1.83 3.18
C THR A 207 17.53 -1.27 1.92
N VAL A 208 18.77 -0.82 2.06
CA VAL A 208 19.61 -0.47 0.91
C VAL A 208 20.46 -1.67 0.56
N THR A 209 20.39 -2.13 -0.68
CA THR A 209 21.06 -3.34 -1.16
C THR A 209 21.93 -3.02 -2.37
N ASN A 210 23.15 -3.57 -2.43
CA ASN A 210 24.01 -3.51 -3.61
C ASN A 210 23.83 -4.74 -4.51
N CYS A 211 24.50 -4.74 -5.64
CA CYS A 211 24.45 -5.84 -6.63
C CYS A 211 25.01 -7.18 -6.12
N SER A 212 25.82 -7.19 -5.08
CA SER A 212 26.37 -8.39 -4.45
C SER A 212 25.46 -8.96 -3.36
N GLY A 213 24.37 -8.25 -3.02
CA GLY A 213 23.45 -8.63 -1.97
C GLY A 213 23.85 -8.14 -0.57
N ASP A 214 24.92 -7.35 -0.45
CA ASP A 214 25.25 -6.71 0.82
C ASP A 214 24.24 -5.62 1.13
N GLN A 215 23.86 -5.49 2.40
CA GLN A 215 22.71 -4.68 2.79
C GLN A 215 23.04 -3.78 4.00
N GLN A 216 22.38 -2.61 4.03
CA GLN A 216 22.20 -1.84 5.23
C GLN A 216 20.70 -1.65 5.51
N VAL A 217 20.28 -2.02 6.72
CA VAL A 217 18.87 -1.97 7.15
C VAL A 217 18.67 -0.83 8.13
N PHE A 218 17.61 -0.07 7.94
CA PHE A 218 17.16 1.00 8.82
C PHE A 218 15.77 0.66 9.35
N ASN A 219 15.52 0.97 10.60
CA ASN A 219 14.20 0.78 11.23
C ASN A 219 13.48 2.12 11.36
N ALA A 220 12.17 2.09 11.27
CA ALA A 220 11.34 3.24 11.59
C ALA A 220 11.54 3.69 13.06
N PRO A 221 11.32 4.97 13.41
CA PRO A 221 10.87 6.05 12.53
C PRO A 221 11.99 6.56 11.60
N PHE A 222 11.62 6.89 10.38
CA PHE A 222 12.56 7.36 9.37
C PHE A 222 12.62 8.88 9.31
N ASN A 223 13.83 9.44 9.15
CA ASN A 223 14.04 10.86 8.88
C ASN A 223 14.76 11.01 7.54
N SER A 224 14.13 11.66 6.59
CA SER A 224 14.74 11.97 5.29
C SER A 224 15.59 13.24 5.37
N PRO A 225 16.82 13.24 4.84
CA PRO A 225 17.52 12.14 4.17
C PRO A 225 18.16 11.14 5.14
N ILE A 226 18.31 9.89 4.70
CA ILE A 226 19.10 8.86 5.41
C ILE A 226 20.41 8.64 4.67
N ASN A 227 21.54 8.73 5.38
CA ASN A 227 22.84 8.36 4.84
C ASN A 227 23.08 6.87 5.05
N TYR A 228 23.63 6.22 4.04
CA TYR A 228 24.00 4.81 4.11
C TYR A 228 25.48 4.57 3.75
N ALA A 229 26.03 3.45 4.24
CA ALA A 229 27.35 2.97 3.89
C ALA A 229 27.37 1.43 3.87
N ILE A 230 27.71 0.84 2.73
CA ILE A 230 27.95 -0.59 2.57
C ILE A 230 29.45 -0.74 2.39
N ASN A 231 30.12 -1.32 3.39
CA ASN A 231 31.58 -1.35 3.45
C ASN A 231 32.14 -2.69 2.96
N ASN A 232 33.40 -2.67 2.49
CA ASN A 232 34.14 -3.86 2.06
C ASN A 232 33.48 -4.65 0.94
N VAL A 233 32.85 -3.96 0.00
CA VAL A 233 32.25 -4.57 -1.18
C VAL A 233 33.37 -5.11 -2.08
N VAL A 234 33.29 -6.38 -2.46
CA VAL A 234 34.29 -6.99 -3.34
C VAL A 234 34.10 -6.46 -4.75
N ALA A 235 35.19 -5.97 -5.34
CA ALA A 235 35.18 -5.50 -6.72
C ALA A 235 35.03 -6.68 -7.69
N ASP A 236 33.90 -6.75 -8.40
CA ASP A 236 33.69 -7.66 -9.52
C ASP A 236 33.87 -6.87 -10.82
N ALA A 237 34.83 -7.30 -11.66
CA ALA A 237 35.18 -6.63 -12.90
C ALA A 237 34.19 -6.89 -14.04
N THR A 238 33.15 -7.71 -13.84
CA THR A 238 32.34 -8.27 -14.94
C THR A 238 30.94 -7.65 -15.08
N ALA A 239 30.44 -6.91 -14.12
CA ALA A 239 29.08 -6.36 -14.17
C ALA A 239 29.00 -4.91 -13.68
N GLY A 240 28.12 -4.12 -14.30
CA GLY A 240 27.66 -2.85 -13.72
C GLY A 240 26.90 -3.14 -12.42
N CYS A 241 27.22 -2.41 -11.35
CA CYS A 241 26.56 -2.55 -10.06
C CYS A 241 25.46 -1.49 -9.91
N THR A 242 24.30 -1.91 -9.45
CA THR A 242 23.20 -1.02 -9.06
C THR A 242 22.99 -1.08 -7.56
N VAL A 243 22.58 0.04 -6.97
CA VAL A 243 22.09 0.11 -5.60
C VAL A 243 20.58 0.31 -5.65
N THR A 244 19.87 -0.39 -4.81
CA THR A 244 18.41 -0.30 -4.64
C THR A 244 18.05 -0.03 -3.19
N ALA A 245 16.95 0.66 -2.97
CA ALA A 245 16.40 0.92 -1.64
C ALA A 245 14.89 0.80 -1.66
#